data_ccb70b0b34474fdf42227b899e3610ae
#
_entry.id   ccb70b0b34474fdf42227b899e3610ae
#
_cell.length_a   1.000
_cell.length_b   1.000
_cell.length_c   1.000
_cell.angle_alpha   90.00
_cell.angle_beta   90.00
_cell.angle_gamma   90.00
#
_symmetry.space_group_name_H-M   'P 1'
#
loop_
_entity.id
_entity.type
_entity.pdbx_description
1 polymer ?
#
loop_
_entity_poly.entity_id
_entity_poly.type
_entity_poly.pdbx_seq_one_letter_code
_entity_poly.pdbx_strand_id
1 'polypeptide(L)'
;MSLGLVGRKVGMTRVFTDEGDSVPVTVVDVSNNRVTQIKTAETDGYSAVQVAYGKRRPSRVNKAAAGHFAKAGTEAGSVLREFRAPAEAVASLKQGGAIGVDIFQVGQKVDVSGVSLGKGYAGVIKRHHFSSNRASHGNSVSHNKPGSIGQNQDPGRVFPGKRMAGHLGDAHRTVQNLEIVRIDAERQLLLIKGALPGSRGGDVTVRPTVRAARATPPAQAKPAAKGKESK
;
A
#
# COMPACT_ATOMS: atom_id res chain seq x y z
N MET A 1 11.26 7.92 9.13
CA MET A 1 9.85 7.84 8.74
C MET A 1 9.54 9.05 7.88
N SER A 2 8.66 8.94 6.89
CA SER A 2 8.46 9.97 5.86
C SER A 2 6.98 10.25 5.67
N LEU A 3 6.67 11.47 5.27
CA LEU A 3 5.33 11.90 4.88
C LEU A 3 4.84 11.02 3.71
N GLY A 4 3.56 10.76 3.66
CA GLY A 4 2.91 10.00 2.60
C GLY A 4 1.56 10.60 2.22
N LEU A 5 0.92 10.01 1.23
CA LEU A 5 -0.44 10.37 0.79
C LEU A 5 -1.40 9.22 0.96
N VAL A 6 -2.65 9.57 1.17
CA VAL A 6 -3.77 8.63 1.08
C VAL A 6 -4.38 8.79 -0.32
N GLY A 7 -4.70 7.69 -0.95
CA GLY A 7 -5.30 7.71 -2.28
C GLY A 7 -6.34 6.62 -2.46
N ARG A 8 -7.01 6.66 -3.60
CA ARG A 8 -7.98 5.66 -4.02
C ARG A 8 -7.48 4.93 -5.26
N LYS A 9 -7.49 3.62 -5.22
CA LYS A 9 -7.16 2.79 -6.38
C LYS A 9 -8.24 2.93 -7.45
N VAL A 10 -7.91 3.58 -8.56
CA VAL A 10 -8.84 3.79 -9.68
C VAL A 10 -8.94 2.51 -10.53
N GLY A 11 -7.81 1.93 -10.88
CA GLY A 11 -7.74 0.74 -11.70
C GLY A 11 -6.32 0.44 -12.15
N MET A 12 -6.19 -0.47 -13.11
CA MET A 12 -4.91 -0.79 -13.74
C MET A 12 -4.96 -0.51 -15.23
N THR A 13 -3.84 -0.08 -15.76
CA THR A 13 -3.61 0.13 -17.19
C THR A 13 -2.18 -0.24 -17.53
N ARG A 14 -1.76 -0.01 -18.75
CA ARG A 14 -0.37 -0.13 -19.20
C ARG A 14 0.12 1.18 -19.79
N VAL A 15 1.37 1.47 -19.59
CA VAL A 15 2.07 2.59 -20.20
C VAL A 15 3.16 2.01 -21.07
N PHE A 16 3.29 2.51 -22.28
CA PHE A 16 4.38 2.15 -23.16
C PHE A 16 5.55 3.11 -22.95
N THR A 17 6.74 2.57 -22.86
CA THR A 17 7.99 3.35 -22.82
C THR A 17 8.43 3.71 -24.25
N ASP A 18 9.30 4.68 -24.37
CA ASP A 18 9.88 5.06 -25.67
C ASP A 18 10.68 3.93 -26.31
N GLU A 19 11.16 2.98 -25.50
CA GLU A 19 11.86 1.75 -25.93
C GLU A 19 10.90 0.65 -26.43
N GLY A 20 9.58 0.87 -26.33
CA GLY A 20 8.55 -0.07 -26.77
C GLY A 20 8.08 -1.06 -25.68
N ASP A 21 8.61 -0.99 -24.48
CA ASP A 21 8.20 -1.86 -23.37
C ASP A 21 6.83 -1.51 -22.86
N SER A 22 6.00 -2.55 -22.59
CA SER A 22 4.69 -2.41 -21.96
C SER A 22 4.78 -2.57 -20.45
N VAL A 23 4.68 -1.47 -19.71
CA VAL A 23 4.76 -1.45 -18.26
C VAL A 23 3.35 -1.45 -17.64
N PRO A 24 2.96 -2.50 -16.87
CA PRO A 24 1.69 -2.50 -16.17
C PRO A 24 1.73 -1.51 -15.01
N VAL A 25 0.72 -0.66 -14.91
CA VAL A 25 0.64 0.35 -13.85
C VAL A 25 -0.73 0.33 -13.18
N THR A 26 -0.74 0.63 -11.90
CA THR A 26 -1.97 0.94 -11.16
C THR A 26 -2.08 2.45 -11.00
N VAL A 27 -3.25 2.98 -11.34
CA VAL A 27 -3.58 4.41 -11.19
C VAL A 27 -4.17 4.63 -9.82
N VAL A 28 -3.59 5.55 -9.06
CA VAL A 28 -4.03 5.97 -7.72
C VAL A 28 -4.37 7.45 -7.77
N ASP A 29 -5.61 7.78 -7.43
CA ASP A 29 -6.07 9.15 -7.23
C ASP A 29 -5.70 9.56 -5.80
N VAL A 30 -4.88 10.61 -5.69
CA VAL A 30 -4.43 11.19 -4.42
C VAL A 30 -4.90 12.64 -4.25
N SER A 31 -5.90 13.03 -5.04
CA SER A 31 -6.52 14.34 -4.93
C SER A 31 -7.06 14.59 -3.52
N ASN A 32 -7.10 15.87 -3.11
CA ASN A 32 -7.80 16.27 -1.90
C ASN A 32 -7.26 15.65 -0.58
N ASN A 33 -5.93 15.52 -0.45
CA ASN A 33 -5.27 15.26 0.84
C ASN A 33 -5.12 16.58 1.60
N ARG A 34 -5.63 16.62 2.84
CA ARG A 34 -5.64 17.83 3.69
C ARG A 34 -5.08 17.51 5.06
N VAL A 35 -4.27 18.42 5.60
CA VAL A 35 -3.74 18.34 6.96
C VAL A 35 -4.85 18.69 7.95
N THR A 36 -5.26 17.74 8.78
CA THR A 36 -6.28 17.96 9.81
C THR A 36 -5.68 18.28 11.16
N GLN A 37 -4.56 17.66 11.49
CA GLN A 37 -3.88 17.88 12.76
C GLN A 37 -2.38 17.70 12.62
N ILE A 38 -1.64 18.55 13.28
CA ILE A 38 -0.20 18.41 13.46
C ILE A 38 0.04 17.99 14.90
N LYS A 39 0.73 16.88 15.11
CA LYS A 39 1.10 16.34 16.41
C LYS A 39 2.57 16.65 16.69
N THR A 40 2.83 17.17 17.88
CA THR A 40 4.16 17.51 18.35
C THR A 40 4.57 16.63 19.52
N ALA A 41 5.86 16.49 19.76
CA ALA A 41 6.38 15.68 20.86
C ALA A 41 5.96 16.23 22.24
N GLU A 42 5.72 17.53 22.33
CA GLU A 42 5.34 18.20 23.59
C GLU A 42 3.90 17.89 23.99
N THR A 43 2.97 17.90 23.02
CA THR A 43 1.53 17.74 23.30
C THR A 43 1.07 16.30 23.20
N ASP A 44 1.59 15.55 22.20
CA ASP A 44 1.12 14.21 21.86
C ASP A 44 2.15 13.11 22.16
N GLY A 45 3.38 13.47 22.55
CA GLY A 45 4.47 12.53 22.83
C GLY A 45 5.19 12.02 21.57
N TYR A 46 4.78 12.42 20.37
CA TYR A 46 5.42 12.07 19.12
C TYR A 46 5.10 13.07 18.00
N SER A 47 5.97 13.15 16.99
CA SER A 47 5.76 14.03 15.83
C SER A 47 5.07 13.28 14.70
N ALA A 48 3.92 13.78 14.25
CA ALA A 48 3.14 13.21 13.15
C ALA A 48 2.23 14.25 12.51
N VAL A 49 1.81 13.95 11.28
CA VAL A 49 0.80 14.73 10.56
C VAL A 49 -0.39 13.83 10.29
N GLN A 50 -1.57 14.26 10.72
CA GLN A 50 -2.82 13.61 10.37
C GLN A 50 -3.36 14.21 9.09
N VAL A 51 -3.66 13.34 8.12
CA VAL A 51 -4.16 13.70 6.80
C VAL A 51 -5.54 13.11 6.59
N ALA A 52 -6.46 13.95 6.11
CA ALA A 52 -7.78 13.53 5.65
C ALA A 52 -7.79 13.40 4.13
N TYR A 53 -8.40 12.35 3.62
CA TYR A 53 -8.58 12.09 2.20
C TYR A 53 -10.05 11.93 1.84
N GLY A 54 -10.38 12.34 0.62
CA GLY A 54 -11.71 12.20 0.06
C GLY A 54 -12.74 13.15 0.68
N LYS A 55 -14.02 12.93 0.36
CA LYS A 55 -15.13 13.76 0.83
C LYS A 55 -16.23 12.90 1.45
N ARG A 56 -16.74 13.31 2.59
CA ARG A 56 -17.85 12.66 3.28
C ARG A 56 -19.04 13.62 3.38
N ARG A 57 -20.25 13.12 3.09
CA ARG A 57 -21.47 13.93 3.20
C ARG A 57 -21.65 14.42 4.65
N PRO A 58 -21.99 15.69 4.89
CA PRO A 58 -22.17 16.24 6.25
C PRO A 58 -23.14 15.45 7.11
N SER A 59 -24.23 14.95 6.52
CA SER A 59 -25.23 14.14 7.20
C SER A 59 -24.71 12.78 7.75
N ARG A 60 -23.56 12.32 7.26
CA ARG A 60 -22.90 11.07 7.70
C ARG A 60 -21.71 11.32 8.63
N VAL A 61 -21.48 12.57 9.04
CA VAL A 61 -20.41 12.95 9.95
C VAL A 61 -21.00 13.12 11.34
N ASN A 62 -20.46 12.41 12.32
CA ASN A 62 -20.89 12.56 13.71
C ASN A 62 -20.37 13.90 14.28
N LYS A 63 -20.99 14.38 15.39
CA LYS A 63 -20.64 15.66 16.02
C LYS A 63 -19.16 15.74 16.43
N ALA A 64 -18.59 14.64 16.93
CA ALA A 64 -17.18 14.59 17.33
C ALA A 64 -16.23 14.80 16.14
N ALA A 65 -16.45 14.08 15.02
CA ALA A 65 -15.67 14.26 13.82
C ALA A 65 -15.89 15.64 13.18
N ALA A 66 -17.13 16.15 13.19
CA ALA A 66 -17.43 17.50 12.71
C ALA A 66 -16.64 18.56 13.48
N GLY A 67 -16.58 18.46 14.82
CA GLY A 67 -15.76 19.36 15.65
C GLY A 67 -14.27 19.26 15.34
N HIS A 68 -13.77 18.03 15.09
CA HIS A 68 -12.37 17.81 14.70
C HIS A 68 -12.01 18.51 13.38
N PHE A 69 -12.84 18.33 12.34
CA PHE A 69 -12.65 18.98 11.06
C PHE A 69 -12.85 20.50 11.10
N ALA A 70 -13.81 20.97 11.91
CA ALA A 70 -14.04 22.41 12.14
C ALA A 70 -12.82 23.07 12.78
N LYS A 71 -12.19 22.42 13.78
CA LYS A 71 -10.94 22.90 14.38
C LYS A 71 -9.81 23.02 13.38
N ALA A 72 -9.78 22.12 12.39
CA ALA A 72 -8.80 22.14 11.31
C ALA A 72 -9.14 23.14 10.18
N GLY A 73 -10.35 23.69 10.14
CA GLY A 73 -10.83 24.54 9.05
C GLY A 73 -11.00 23.79 7.72
N THR A 74 -11.23 22.46 7.76
CA THR A 74 -11.26 21.59 6.58
C THR A 74 -12.60 20.87 6.41
N GLU A 75 -12.93 20.51 5.17
CA GLU A 75 -14.07 19.64 4.89
C GLU A 75 -13.85 18.24 5.46
N ALA A 76 -14.94 17.56 5.84
CA ALA A 76 -14.88 16.20 6.35
C ALA A 76 -14.40 15.21 5.28
N GLY A 77 -13.32 14.49 5.58
CA GLY A 77 -12.77 13.43 4.75
C GLY A 77 -13.46 12.07 4.98
N SER A 78 -13.31 11.17 4.04
CA SER A 78 -13.77 9.78 4.16
C SER A 78 -12.80 8.94 4.99
N VAL A 79 -11.51 9.22 4.90
CA VAL A 79 -10.42 8.49 5.56
C VAL A 79 -9.49 9.47 6.27
N LEU A 80 -9.09 9.10 7.49
CA LEU A 80 -8.05 9.77 8.26
C LEU A 80 -6.87 8.81 8.42
N ARG A 81 -5.65 9.30 8.18
CA ARG A 81 -4.40 8.56 8.40
C ARG A 81 -3.34 9.46 8.99
N GLU A 82 -2.49 8.88 9.81
CA GLU A 82 -1.35 9.57 10.40
C GLU A 82 -0.05 9.11 9.77
N PHE A 83 0.81 10.07 9.50
CA PHE A 83 2.17 9.86 9.02
C PHE A 83 3.14 10.39 10.05
N ARG A 84 3.90 9.50 10.67
CA ARG A 84 5.01 9.91 11.53
C ARG A 84 6.13 10.47 10.64
N ALA A 85 6.53 11.68 10.91
CA ALA A 85 7.59 12.38 10.19
C ALA A 85 8.53 13.09 11.17
N PRO A 86 9.78 13.41 10.77
CA PRO A 86 10.67 14.24 11.57
C PRO A 86 10.04 15.62 11.84
N ALA A 87 10.38 16.21 12.98
CA ALA A 87 9.82 17.50 13.38
C ALA A 87 10.04 18.61 12.33
N GLU A 88 11.17 18.61 11.65
CA GLU A 88 11.51 19.55 10.57
C GLU A 88 10.52 19.46 9.39
N ALA A 89 10.19 18.23 8.95
CA ALA A 89 9.23 18.02 7.87
C ALA A 89 7.78 18.35 8.30
N VAL A 90 7.47 18.24 9.59
CA VAL A 90 6.17 18.59 10.15
C VAL A 90 6.02 20.12 10.28
N ALA A 91 7.08 20.82 10.66
CA ALA A 91 7.09 22.26 10.84
C ALA A 91 6.82 23.06 9.54
N SER A 92 7.12 22.47 8.38
CA SER A 92 6.83 23.08 7.07
C SER A 92 5.35 23.06 6.69
N LEU A 93 4.53 22.23 7.38
CA LEU A 93 3.13 22.03 7.06
C LEU A 93 2.23 22.91 7.94
N LYS A 94 1.13 23.36 7.36
CA LYS A 94 0.10 24.14 8.08
C LYS A 94 -1.16 23.31 8.23
N GLN A 95 -1.82 23.40 9.39
CA GLN A 95 -3.15 22.84 9.60
C GLN A 95 -4.12 23.47 8.59
N GLY A 96 -4.97 22.67 7.97
CA GLY A 96 -5.86 23.11 6.88
C GLY A 96 -5.19 23.12 5.50
N GLY A 97 -3.87 22.99 5.41
CA GLY A 97 -3.14 22.96 4.14
C GLY A 97 -3.41 21.70 3.34
N ALA A 98 -3.32 21.79 2.00
CA ALA A 98 -3.38 20.65 1.11
C ALA A 98 -1.98 20.07 0.88
N ILE A 99 -1.91 18.75 0.70
CA ILE A 99 -0.69 18.05 0.32
C ILE A 99 -0.93 17.42 -1.05
N GLY A 100 -0.15 17.83 -2.04
CA GLY A 100 -0.23 17.32 -3.41
C GLY A 100 0.74 16.20 -3.73
N VAL A 101 0.76 15.80 -5.00
CA VAL A 101 1.68 14.78 -5.54
C VAL A 101 3.14 15.22 -5.55
N ASP A 102 3.41 16.50 -5.34
CA ASP A 102 4.74 17.14 -5.44
C ASP A 102 5.76 16.58 -4.44
N ILE A 103 5.28 15.87 -3.40
CA ILE A 103 6.15 15.16 -2.44
C ILE A 103 6.82 13.92 -3.05
N PHE A 104 6.39 13.48 -4.22
CA PHE A 104 6.92 12.32 -4.91
C PHE A 104 7.63 12.72 -6.21
N GLN A 105 8.57 11.85 -6.63
CA GLN A 105 9.32 12.01 -7.88
C GLN A 105 9.13 10.78 -8.77
N VAL A 106 9.20 10.98 -10.09
CA VAL A 106 9.21 9.87 -11.07
C VAL A 106 10.46 9.01 -10.83
N GLY A 107 10.30 7.70 -10.91
CA GLY A 107 11.36 6.73 -10.60
C GLY A 107 11.57 6.46 -9.11
N GLN A 108 10.94 7.24 -8.22
CA GLN A 108 11.01 7.01 -6.77
C GLN A 108 10.37 5.69 -6.38
N LYS A 109 11.00 4.98 -5.44
CA LYS A 109 10.43 3.77 -4.85
C LYS A 109 9.53 4.11 -3.67
N VAL A 110 8.37 3.47 -3.64
CA VAL A 110 7.32 3.67 -2.64
C VAL A 110 6.81 2.34 -2.07
N ASP A 111 6.31 2.41 -0.84
CA ASP A 111 5.61 1.33 -0.18
C ASP A 111 4.11 1.68 -0.15
N VAL A 112 3.28 0.76 -0.63
CA VAL A 112 1.84 0.96 -0.70
C VAL A 112 1.11 -0.02 0.21
N SER A 113 0.34 0.53 1.14
CA SER A 113 -0.46 -0.23 2.09
C SER A 113 -1.95 -0.09 1.77
N GLY A 114 -2.69 -1.16 1.93
CA GLY A 114 -4.14 -1.17 1.75
C GLY A 114 -4.76 -2.45 2.30
N VAL A 115 -6.07 -2.51 2.26
CA VAL A 115 -6.84 -3.70 2.67
C VAL A 115 -7.00 -4.61 1.47
N SER A 116 -6.52 -5.84 1.57
CA SER A 116 -6.60 -6.82 0.47
C SER A 116 -8.04 -7.25 0.19
N LEU A 117 -8.30 -7.74 -1.03
CA LEU A 117 -9.60 -8.29 -1.40
C LEU A 117 -10.02 -9.42 -0.45
N GLY A 118 -11.20 -9.29 0.16
CA GLY A 118 -11.81 -10.33 0.98
C GLY A 118 -12.19 -11.54 0.12
N LYS A 119 -11.90 -12.74 0.62
CA LYS A 119 -12.25 -14.02 -0.02
C LYS A 119 -13.13 -14.88 0.87
N GLY A 120 -13.61 -14.31 1.99
CA GLY A 120 -14.44 -14.99 2.96
C GLY A 120 -13.71 -16.14 3.67
N TYR A 121 -14.47 -17.09 4.19
CA TYR A 121 -13.92 -18.30 4.76
C TYR A 121 -13.38 -19.21 3.64
N ALA A 122 -12.12 -19.56 3.72
CA ALA A 122 -11.44 -20.36 2.71
C ALA A 122 -10.88 -21.67 3.31
N GLY A 123 -11.05 -22.76 2.58
CA GLY A 123 -10.45 -24.04 2.90
C GLY A 123 -8.93 -24.02 2.80
N VAL A 124 -8.29 -25.04 3.34
CA VAL A 124 -6.81 -25.12 3.41
C VAL A 124 -6.13 -25.14 2.03
N ILE A 125 -6.78 -25.67 1.01
CA ILE A 125 -6.26 -25.68 -0.36
C ILE A 125 -6.15 -24.24 -0.88
N LYS A 126 -7.23 -23.46 -0.80
CA LYS A 126 -7.24 -22.06 -1.27
C LYS A 126 -6.39 -21.15 -0.39
N ARG A 127 -6.42 -21.35 0.95
CA ARG A 127 -5.77 -20.46 1.91
C ARG A 127 -4.27 -20.71 2.02
N HIS A 128 -3.84 -21.97 1.95
CA HIS A 128 -2.47 -22.39 2.24
C HIS A 128 -1.81 -23.21 1.13
N HIS A 129 -2.51 -23.42 0.00
CA HIS A 129 -2.01 -24.17 -1.15
C HIS A 129 -1.70 -25.64 -0.83
N PHE A 130 -2.52 -26.26 0.00
CA PHE A 130 -2.42 -27.70 0.25
C PHE A 130 -2.91 -28.46 -0.97
N SER A 131 -2.33 -29.65 -1.20
CA SER A 131 -2.80 -30.56 -2.23
C SER A 131 -4.17 -31.16 -1.85
N SER A 132 -5.05 -31.31 -2.84
CA SER A 132 -6.30 -32.03 -2.64
C SER A 132 -6.03 -33.53 -2.61
N ASN A 133 -6.91 -34.28 -1.94
CA ASN A 133 -6.96 -35.71 -2.10
C ASN A 133 -7.55 -36.09 -3.47
N ARG A 134 -7.42 -37.37 -3.83
CA ARG A 134 -7.95 -37.91 -5.09
C ARG A 134 -9.45 -37.67 -5.20
N ALA A 135 -9.92 -37.39 -6.42
CA ALA A 135 -11.35 -37.19 -6.68
C ALA A 135 -12.16 -38.49 -6.68
N SER A 136 -11.50 -39.64 -6.90
CA SER A 136 -12.08 -40.99 -6.94
C SER A 136 -11.14 -41.97 -6.23
N HIS A 137 -11.12 -43.24 -6.61
CA HIS A 137 -10.33 -44.31 -5.98
C HIS A 137 -10.64 -44.52 -4.49
N GLY A 138 -11.93 -44.63 -4.16
CA GLY A 138 -12.41 -44.90 -2.80
C GLY A 138 -12.47 -43.68 -1.88
N ASN A 139 -12.16 -42.48 -2.37
CA ASN A 139 -12.29 -41.26 -1.59
C ASN A 139 -13.73 -40.74 -1.65
N SER A 140 -14.43 -40.73 -0.49
CA SER A 140 -15.83 -40.27 -0.41
C SER A 140 -15.98 -38.83 0.03
N VAL A 141 -15.27 -38.38 1.09
CA VAL A 141 -15.52 -37.07 1.75
C VAL A 141 -14.26 -36.23 2.03
N SER A 142 -13.09 -36.77 1.72
CA SER A 142 -11.82 -36.17 2.16
C SER A 142 -11.14 -35.26 1.12
N HIS A 143 -11.86 -34.87 0.06
CA HIS A 143 -11.28 -34.11 -1.08
C HIS A 143 -10.59 -32.82 -0.66
N ASN A 144 -11.21 -32.02 0.23
CA ASN A 144 -10.77 -30.69 0.62
C ASN A 144 -10.30 -30.60 2.09
N LYS A 145 -9.94 -31.72 2.69
CA LYS A 145 -9.51 -31.79 4.08
C LYS A 145 -8.02 -31.43 4.22
N PRO A 146 -7.59 -30.93 5.41
CA PRO A 146 -6.20 -30.56 5.64
C PRO A 146 -5.23 -31.76 5.73
N GLY A 147 -5.74 -32.99 5.86
CA GLY A 147 -4.97 -34.15 6.22
C GLY A 147 -4.72 -34.26 7.72
N SER A 148 -3.60 -34.85 8.12
CA SER A 148 -3.23 -34.93 9.52
C SER A 148 -2.99 -33.56 10.13
N ILE A 149 -3.52 -33.32 11.31
CA ILE A 149 -3.33 -32.07 12.06
C ILE A 149 -2.35 -32.21 13.22
N GLY A 150 -1.88 -33.40 13.50
CA GLY A 150 -0.91 -33.68 14.56
C GLY A 150 -0.67 -35.17 14.76
N GLN A 151 0.07 -35.50 15.80
CA GLN A 151 0.33 -36.86 16.28
C GLN A 151 -0.82 -37.36 17.17
N ASN A 152 -0.65 -38.51 17.80
CA ASN A 152 -1.65 -39.15 18.67
C ASN A 152 -1.55 -38.68 20.13
N GLN A 153 -1.30 -39.58 21.06
CA GLN A 153 -1.28 -39.32 22.51
C GLN A 153 -0.19 -38.33 22.91
N ASP A 154 0.97 -38.40 22.30
CA ASP A 154 2.07 -37.44 22.48
C ASP A 154 2.26 -36.65 21.18
N PRO A 155 2.08 -35.31 21.19
CA PRO A 155 1.92 -34.37 22.28
C PRO A 155 0.48 -34.17 22.77
N GLY A 156 -0.54 -34.90 22.28
CA GLY A 156 -1.95 -34.81 22.70
C GLY A 156 -2.63 -33.47 22.38
N ARG A 157 -2.05 -32.63 21.53
CA ARG A 157 -2.55 -31.31 21.15
C ARG A 157 -2.15 -30.96 19.73
N VAL A 158 -2.85 -30.00 19.14
CA VAL A 158 -2.44 -29.36 17.88
C VAL A 158 -1.50 -28.22 18.19
N PHE A 159 -0.35 -28.17 17.53
CA PHE A 159 0.63 -27.11 17.75
C PHE A 159 0.10 -25.74 17.28
N PRO A 160 0.45 -24.65 18.03
CA PRO A 160 0.17 -23.29 17.57
C PRO A 160 0.76 -23.02 16.19
N GLY A 161 0.04 -22.26 15.38
CA GLY A 161 0.48 -21.95 14.01
C GLY A 161 0.17 -23.02 12.96
N LYS A 162 -0.48 -24.14 13.32
CA LYS A 162 -0.93 -25.13 12.35
C LYS A 162 -1.85 -24.48 11.31
N ARG A 163 -1.54 -24.67 10.04
CA ARG A 163 -2.30 -24.12 8.91
C ARG A 163 -3.64 -24.83 8.78
N MET A 164 -4.72 -24.09 8.99
CA MET A 164 -6.10 -24.56 8.93
C MET A 164 -6.96 -23.65 8.08
N ALA A 165 -8.17 -24.09 7.74
CA ALA A 165 -9.18 -23.27 7.11
C ALA A 165 -9.51 -22.05 7.96
N GLY A 166 -9.98 -20.96 7.33
CA GLY A 166 -10.37 -19.75 8.03
C GLY A 166 -10.50 -18.57 7.07
N HIS A 167 -10.67 -17.37 7.64
CA HIS A 167 -10.82 -16.14 6.90
C HIS A 167 -9.58 -15.85 6.03
N LEU A 168 -9.82 -15.48 4.78
CA LEU A 168 -8.78 -15.13 3.80
C LEU A 168 -9.10 -13.77 3.18
N GLY A 169 -8.08 -12.94 3.04
CA GLY A 169 -8.24 -11.59 2.55
C GLY A 169 -8.81 -10.64 3.60
N ASP A 170 -9.29 -9.45 3.17
CA ASP A 170 -9.77 -8.37 4.04
C ASP A 170 -8.79 -8.06 5.19
N ALA A 171 -7.51 -8.13 4.88
CA ALA A 171 -6.41 -7.89 5.81
C ALA A 171 -5.53 -6.76 5.31
N HIS A 172 -5.02 -5.95 6.23
CA HIS A 172 -4.06 -4.91 5.90
C HIS A 172 -2.78 -5.53 5.35
N ARG A 173 -2.36 -5.10 4.16
CA ARG A 173 -1.18 -5.59 3.46
C ARG A 173 -0.38 -4.43 2.90
N THR A 174 0.93 -4.56 2.94
CA THR A 174 1.86 -3.59 2.35
C THR A 174 2.67 -4.27 1.26
N VAL A 175 2.70 -3.66 0.09
CA VAL A 175 3.61 -4.03 -1.01
C VAL A 175 4.72 -2.98 -1.02
N GLN A 176 5.96 -3.45 -0.93
CA GLN A 176 7.14 -2.61 -0.78
C GLN A 176 7.90 -2.45 -2.09
N ASN A 177 8.70 -1.37 -2.18
CA ASN A 177 9.63 -1.10 -3.28
C ASN A 177 8.99 -1.01 -4.66
N LEU A 178 7.77 -0.51 -4.76
CA LEU A 178 7.14 -0.21 -6.04
C LEU A 178 7.69 1.09 -6.61
N GLU A 179 7.77 1.17 -7.92
CA GLU A 179 8.30 2.34 -8.63
C GLU A 179 7.17 3.22 -9.15
N ILE A 180 7.31 4.53 -9.01
CA ILE A 180 6.43 5.52 -9.63
C ILE A 180 6.88 5.73 -11.08
N VAL A 181 6.05 5.34 -12.05
CA VAL A 181 6.34 5.46 -13.47
C VAL A 181 6.05 6.86 -13.98
N ARG A 182 4.92 7.43 -13.56
CA ARG A 182 4.46 8.74 -13.98
C ARG A 182 3.66 9.43 -12.89
N ILE A 183 3.76 10.75 -12.85
CA ILE A 183 2.98 11.63 -11.97
C ILE A 183 2.19 12.58 -12.87
N ASP A 184 0.90 12.68 -12.64
CA ASP A 184 0.00 13.66 -13.28
C ASP A 184 -0.38 14.70 -12.22
N ALA A 185 0.27 15.84 -12.27
CA ALA A 185 0.06 16.91 -11.30
C ALA A 185 -1.30 17.61 -11.47
N GLU A 186 -1.82 17.72 -12.71
CA GLU A 186 -3.10 18.37 -12.97
C GLU A 186 -4.27 17.58 -12.38
N ARG A 187 -4.23 16.26 -12.57
CA ARG A 187 -5.27 15.34 -12.09
C ARG A 187 -4.96 14.75 -10.72
N GLN A 188 -3.82 15.07 -10.13
CA GLN A 188 -3.35 14.51 -8.86
C GLN A 188 -3.34 12.97 -8.85
N LEU A 189 -2.79 12.37 -9.92
CA LEU A 189 -2.70 10.92 -10.09
C LEU A 189 -1.26 10.43 -9.97
N LEU A 190 -1.10 9.29 -9.31
CA LEU A 190 0.14 8.52 -9.27
C LEU A 190 -0.03 7.23 -10.09
N LEU A 191 0.87 7.00 -11.04
CA LEU A 191 0.94 5.76 -11.82
C LEU A 191 2.09 4.92 -11.25
N ILE A 192 1.74 3.87 -10.50
CA ILE A 192 2.68 3.02 -9.78
C ILE A 192 2.81 1.69 -10.51
N LYS A 193 4.04 1.26 -10.79
CA LYS A 193 4.35 0.01 -11.49
C LYS A 193 3.85 -1.20 -10.71
N GLY A 194 3.08 -2.05 -11.37
CA GLY A 194 2.61 -3.32 -10.83
C GLY A 194 1.27 -3.25 -10.10
N ALA A 195 0.97 -4.28 -9.33
CA ALA A 195 -0.29 -4.44 -8.61
C ALA A 195 -0.23 -3.83 -7.20
N LEU A 196 -1.32 -3.19 -6.79
CA LEU A 196 -1.51 -2.65 -5.45
C LEU A 196 -2.54 -3.49 -4.67
N PRO A 197 -2.44 -3.53 -3.32
CA PRO A 197 -3.41 -4.23 -2.50
C PRO A 197 -4.80 -3.58 -2.60
N GLY A 198 -5.82 -4.40 -2.46
CA GLY A 198 -7.21 -3.96 -2.41
C GLY A 198 -7.97 -3.99 -3.74
N SER A 199 -9.26 -3.75 -3.63
CA SER A 199 -10.19 -3.67 -4.75
C SER A 199 -10.06 -2.34 -5.49
N ARG A 200 -10.63 -2.27 -6.69
CA ARG A 200 -10.91 -1.01 -7.36
C ARG A 200 -11.84 -0.17 -6.48
N GLY A 201 -11.54 1.10 -6.32
CA GLY A 201 -12.25 2.01 -5.41
C GLY A 201 -11.82 1.90 -3.94
N GLY A 202 -10.91 0.97 -3.60
CA GLY A 202 -10.35 0.85 -2.24
C GLY A 202 -9.34 1.94 -1.93
N ASP A 203 -9.27 2.30 -0.65
CA ASP A 203 -8.33 3.30 -0.17
C ASP A 203 -6.95 2.68 0.05
N VAL A 204 -5.91 3.37 -0.34
CA VAL A 204 -4.51 2.98 -0.20
C VAL A 204 -3.69 4.10 0.41
N THR A 205 -2.63 3.74 1.10
CA THR A 205 -1.66 4.70 1.66
C THR A 205 -0.33 4.52 0.94
N VAL A 206 0.17 5.57 0.35
CA VAL A 206 1.45 5.60 -0.39
C VAL A 206 2.48 6.34 0.45
N ARG A 207 3.63 5.72 0.69
CA ARG A 207 4.76 6.33 1.41
C ARG A 207 6.05 6.09 0.65
N PRO A 208 7.04 6.97 0.76
CA PRO A 208 8.40 6.65 0.35
C PRO A 208 8.87 5.36 1.02
N THR A 209 9.60 4.52 0.28
CA THR A 209 10.06 3.24 0.82
C THR A 209 10.93 3.42 2.06
N VAL A 210 10.75 2.54 3.05
CA VAL A 210 11.60 2.49 4.24
C VAL A 210 12.96 1.86 3.90
N ARG A 211 13.00 0.94 2.97
CA ARG A 211 14.24 0.45 2.39
C ARG A 211 14.72 1.48 1.36
N ALA A 212 15.52 2.43 1.81
CA ALA A 212 16.35 3.16 0.88
C ALA A 212 17.03 2.13 -0.01
N ALA A 213 16.80 2.21 -1.33
CA ALA A 213 17.55 1.39 -2.25
C ALA A 213 19.02 1.53 -1.83
N ARG A 214 19.70 0.41 -1.57
CA ARG A 214 21.15 0.41 -1.69
C ARG A 214 21.39 1.07 -3.01
N ALA A 215 21.90 2.30 -2.97
CA ALA A 215 22.18 3.04 -4.18
C ALA A 215 23.04 2.12 -5.04
N THR A 216 22.44 1.58 -6.08
CA THR A 216 23.23 0.95 -7.13
C THR A 216 24.07 2.12 -7.63
N PRO A 217 25.39 2.10 -7.43
CA PRO A 217 26.22 3.19 -7.93
C PRO A 217 25.87 3.33 -9.41
N PRO A 218 25.73 4.56 -9.93
CA PRO A 218 25.40 4.76 -11.34
C PRO A 218 26.36 3.88 -12.14
N ALA A 219 25.82 3.05 -13.03
CA ALA A 219 26.60 2.18 -13.87
C ALA A 219 27.67 3.07 -14.53
N GLN A 220 28.93 2.88 -14.13
CA GLN A 220 30.03 3.62 -14.73
C GLN A 220 29.95 3.34 -16.22
N ALA A 221 29.70 4.37 -17.01
CA ALA A 221 29.72 4.30 -18.45
C ALA A 221 31.06 3.65 -18.84
N LYS A 222 31.00 2.46 -19.43
CA LYS A 222 32.20 1.79 -19.95
C LYS A 222 32.90 2.79 -20.85
N PRO A 223 34.21 3.08 -20.62
CA PRO A 223 34.92 3.96 -21.50
C PRO A 223 34.90 3.37 -22.92
N ALA A 224 34.51 4.20 -23.89
CA ALA A 224 34.48 3.83 -25.29
C ALA A 224 35.85 3.24 -25.69
N ALA A 225 35.84 2.03 -26.20
CA ALA A 225 37.06 1.38 -26.70
C ALA A 225 37.66 2.26 -27.80
N LYS A 226 38.84 2.80 -27.55
CA LYS A 226 39.64 3.49 -28.57
C LYS A 226 39.87 2.53 -29.74
N GLY A 227 39.40 2.93 -30.92
CA GLY A 227 39.63 2.23 -32.15
C GLY A 227 41.13 1.98 -32.34
N LYS A 228 41.50 0.73 -32.63
CA LYS A 228 42.83 0.42 -33.11
C LYS A 228 42.92 0.97 -34.52
N GLU A 229 43.70 2.01 -34.72
CA GLU A 229 44.23 2.36 -36.05
C GLU A 229 45.12 1.21 -36.50
N SER A 230 44.76 0.64 -37.67
CA SER A 230 45.60 -0.30 -38.39
C SER A 230 46.64 0.45 -39.20
N LYS A 231 47.89 0.13 -38.96
CA LYS A 231 48.99 0.37 -39.90
C LYS A 231 49.09 -0.80 -40.84
#